data_c93d2e42bf8fcc97ae2f5d45d444168b
#
_entry.id   c93d2e42bf8fcc97ae2f5d45d444168b
#
_cell.length_a   1.000
_cell.length_b   1.000
_cell.length_c   1.000
_cell.angle_alpha   90.00
_cell.angle_beta   90.00
_cell.angle_gamma   90.00
#
_symmetry.space_group_name_H-M   'P 1'
#
loop_
_entity.id
_entity.type
_entity.pdbx_description
1 polymer ?
#
loop_
_entity_poly.entity_id
_entity_poly.type
_entity_poly.pdbx_seq_one_letter_code
_entity_poly.pdbx_strand_id
1 'polypeptide(L)' 'MRTGIVYTETVVYAAPERFAAEAPYQVAIVEFADGGRITCRITGERVAIGDKVIEAETADGVAFFKKTPL' A
#
# COMPACT_ATOMS: atom_id res chain seq x y z
N MET A 1 10.87 6.85 8.45
CA MET A 1 9.91 6.09 7.62
C MET A 1 9.67 6.82 6.33
N ARG A 2 9.52 6.07 5.26
CA ARG A 2 9.33 6.67 3.94
C ARG A 2 7.91 7.16 3.77
N THR A 3 7.76 8.30 3.10
CA THR A 3 6.46 8.82 2.70
C THR A 3 6.40 8.91 1.19
N GLY A 4 5.21 8.82 0.64
CA GLY A 4 5.01 8.92 -0.80
C GLY A 4 3.59 9.24 -1.16
N ILE A 5 3.33 9.21 -2.46
CA ILE A 5 2.00 9.49 -3.02
C ILE A 5 1.52 8.25 -3.75
N VAL A 6 0.25 7.91 -3.58
CA VAL A 6 -0.33 6.78 -4.30
C VAL A 6 -0.38 7.11 -5.79
N TYR A 7 0.39 6.36 -6.57
CA TYR A 7 0.46 6.51 -8.01
C TYR A 7 -0.71 5.77 -8.68
N THR A 8 -0.98 4.55 -8.22
CA THR A 8 -2.13 3.75 -8.65
C THR A 8 -2.50 2.78 -7.54
N GLU A 9 -3.69 2.20 -7.61
CA GLU A 9 -4.17 1.27 -6.60
C GLU A 9 -5.16 0.28 -7.20
N THR A 10 -5.32 -0.85 -6.52
CA THR A 10 -6.34 -1.83 -6.84
C THR A 10 -6.74 -2.57 -5.56
N VAL A 11 -7.93 -3.16 -5.58
CA VAL A 11 -8.38 -4.00 -4.47
C VAL A 11 -8.37 -5.45 -4.94
N VAL A 12 -7.72 -6.31 -4.17
CA VAL A 12 -7.60 -7.74 -4.46
C VAL A 12 -8.71 -8.46 -3.71
N TYR A 13 -9.65 -9.02 -4.44
CA TYR A 13 -10.78 -9.75 -3.86
C TYR A 13 -10.53 -11.26 -3.80
N ALA A 14 -9.79 -11.79 -4.76
CA ALA A 14 -9.42 -13.21 -4.82
C ALA A 14 -7.91 -13.30 -4.79
N ALA A 15 -7.37 -13.64 -3.63
CA ALA A 15 -5.93 -13.67 -3.39
C ALA A 15 -5.37 -15.09 -3.50
N PRO A 16 -4.04 -15.22 -3.73
CA PRO A 16 -3.38 -16.52 -3.62
C PRO A 16 -3.66 -17.13 -2.25
N GLU A 17 -3.58 -18.45 -2.16
CA GLU A 17 -3.92 -19.19 -0.95
C GLU A 17 -3.25 -18.62 0.31
N ARG A 18 -1.97 -18.26 0.24
CA ARG A 18 -1.23 -17.74 1.39
C ARG A 18 -1.79 -16.41 1.93
N PHE A 19 -2.59 -15.69 1.12
CA PHE A 19 -3.19 -14.42 1.51
C PHE A 19 -4.71 -14.45 1.50
N ALA A 20 -5.31 -15.61 1.24
CA ALA A 20 -6.77 -15.70 1.07
C ALA A 20 -7.54 -15.22 2.30
N ALA A 21 -7.02 -15.49 3.49
CA ALA A 21 -7.67 -15.06 4.74
C ALA A 21 -7.65 -13.54 4.94
N GLU A 22 -6.79 -12.84 4.22
CA GLU A 22 -6.64 -11.39 4.35
C GLU A 22 -7.41 -10.62 3.29
N ALA A 23 -7.92 -11.32 2.27
CA ALA A 23 -8.70 -10.67 1.21
C ALA A 23 -10.09 -10.29 1.73
N PRO A 24 -10.69 -9.19 1.24
CA PRO A 24 -10.09 -8.27 0.26
C PRO A 24 -9.06 -7.35 0.91
N TYR A 25 -8.05 -6.99 0.15
CA TYR A 25 -7.06 -6.01 0.62
C TYR A 25 -6.63 -5.10 -0.54
N GLN A 26 -6.13 -3.92 -0.19
CA GLN A 26 -5.73 -2.94 -1.20
C GLN A 26 -4.22 -3.02 -1.44
N VAL A 27 -3.86 -3.00 -2.71
CA VAL A 27 -2.47 -2.94 -3.17
C VAL A 27 -2.28 -1.62 -3.90
N ALA A 28 -1.17 -0.97 -3.68
CA ALA A 28 -0.89 0.32 -4.32
C ALA A 28 0.55 0.36 -4.81
N ILE A 29 0.77 1.20 -5.82
CA ILE A 29 2.12 1.61 -6.21
C ILE A 29 2.29 3.01 -5.63
N VAL A 30 3.31 3.18 -4.80
CA VAL A 30 3.63 4.45 -4.15
C VAL A 30 4.83 5.05 -4.85
N GLU A 31 4.72 6.32 -5.21
CA GLU A 31 5.81 7.08 -5.82
C GLU A 31 6.44 7.98 -4.77
N PHE A 32 7.77 7.94 -4.71
CA PHE A 32 8.54 8.77 -3.77
C PHE A 32 9.02 10.05 -4.45
N ALA A 33 9.45 11.01 -3.64
CA ALA A 33 9.90 12.32 -4.13
C ALA A 33 11.07 12.22 -5.11
N ASP A 34 11.90 11.20 -5.02
CA ASP A 34 13.03 11.00 -5.92
C ASP A 34 12.64 10.33 -7.25
N GLY A 35 11.35 10.03 -7.43
CA GLY A 35 10.84 9.35 -8.63
C GLY A 35 10.80 7.84 -8.52
N GLY A 36 11.32 7.26 -7.46
CA GLY A 36 11.25 5.81 -7.24
C GLY A 36 9.82 5.37 -6.91
N ARG A 37 9.50 4.12 -7.24
CA ARG A 37 8.18 3.54 -7.00
C ARG A 37 8.32 2.18 -6.33
N ILE A 38 7.34 1.84 -5.51
CA ILE A 38 7.29 0.55 -4.84
C ILE A 38 5.85 0.03 -4.85
N THR A 39 5.71 -1.27 -5.05
CA THR A 39 4.42 -1.94 -4.87
C THR A 39 4.28 -2.32 -3.41
N CYS A 40 3.16 -1.95 -2.80
CA CYS A 40 2.94 -2.19 -1.38
C CYS A 40 1.49 -2.56 -1.10
N ARG A 41 1.23 -3.04 0.11
CA ARG A 41 -0.12 -3.24 0.61
C ARG A 41 -0.51 -2.05 1.49
N ILE A 42 -1.79 -1.74 1.45
CA ILE A 42 -2.34 -0.68 2.28
C ILE A 42 -2.94 -1.30 3.53
N THR A 43 -2.58 -0.77 4.69
CA THR A 43 -3.15 -1.16 5.97
C THR A 43 -3.98 0.00 6.52
N GLY A 44 -4.98 -0.32 7.33
CA GLY A 44 -5.90 0.69 7.85
C GLY A 44 -6.95 1.06 6.81
N GLU A 45 -7.28 2.34 6.71
CA GLU A 45 -8.30 2.77 5.76
C GLU A 45 -7.79 2.73 4.33
N ARG A 46 -8.72 2.61 3.39
CA ARG A 46 -8.38 2.60 1.97
C ARG A 46 -7.89 3.96 1.51
N VAL A 47 -7.02 3.94 0.49
CA VAL A 47 -6.46 5.15 -0.09
C VAL A 47 -6.94 5.30 -1.53
N ALA A 48 -6.81 6.51 -2.05
CA ALA A 48 -7.12 6.83 -3.45
C ALA A 48 -5.85 7.34 -4.13
N ILE A 49 -5.85 7.33 -5.46
CA ILE A 49 -4.76 7.89 -6.24
C ILE A 49 -4.57 9.35 -5.83
N GLY A 50 -3.32 9.73 -5.55
CA GLY A 50 -2.98 11.07 -5.09
C GLY A 50 -2.90 11.24 -3.58
N ASP A 51 -3.37 10.26 -2.81
CA ASP A 51 -3.28 10.34 -1.35
C ASP A 51 -1.85 10.21 -0.88
N LYS A 52 -1.53 10.92 0.20
CA LYS A 52 -0.23 10.78 0.87
C LYS A 52 -0.27 9.59 1.79
N VAL A 53 0.79 8.79 1.74
CA VAL A 53 0.91 7.59 2.57
C VAL A 53 2.27 7.56 3.24
N ILE A 54 2.35 6.84 4.35
CA ILE A 54 3.59 6.65 5.10
C ILE A 54 3.82 5.16 5.33
N GLU A 55 5.07 4.77 5.28
CA GLU A 55 5.47 3.39 5.54
C GLU A 55 5.09 2.99 6.96
N ALA A 56 4.38 1.87 7.09
CA ALA A 56 3.95 1.36 8.39
C ALA A 56 4.89 0.24 8.87
N GLU A 57 5.05 -0.80 8.05
CA GLU A 57 5.90 -1.92 8.42
C GLU A 57 6.27 -2.73 7.19
N THR A 58 7.21 -3.65 7.35
CA THR A 58 7.50 -4.68 6.36
C THR A 58 7.37 -6.03 7.06
N ALA A 59 6.54 -6.91 6.52
CA ALA A 59 6.33 -8.23 7.08
C ALA A 59 6.33 -9.25 5.96
N ASP A 60 7.07 -10.34 6.13
CA ASP A 60 7.17 -11.43 5.14
C ASP A 60 7.54 -10.92 3.74
N GLY A 61 8.42 -9.93 3.67
CA GLY A 61 8.86 -9.35 2.40
C GLY A 61 7.84 -8.41 1.75
N VAL A 62 6.76 -8.10 2.44
CA VAL A 62 5.72 -7.20 1.93
C VAL A 62 5.78 -5.87 2.68
N ALA A 63 5.91 -4.78 1.95
CA ALA A 63 5.87 -3.45 2.54
C ALA A 63 4.41 -3.03 2.73
N PHE A 64 4.11 -2.49 3.90
CA PHE A 64 2.78 -1.96 4.23
C PHE A 64 2.86 -0.46 4.40
N PHE A 65 1.96 0.24 3.75
CA PHE A 65 1.82 1.70 3.87
C PHE A 65 0.41 2.02 4.36
N LYS A 66 0.28 3.15 5.01
CA LYS A 66 -1.01 3.63 5.50
C LYS A 66 -1.17 5.11 5.15
N LYS A 67 -2.43 5.56 5.11
CA LYS A 67 -2.73 6.97 4.87
C LYS A 67 -2.07 7.81 5.96
N THR A 68 -1.40 8.90 5.56
CA THR A 68 -0.83 9.80 6.56
C THR A 68 -1.94 10.46 7.36
N PRO A 69 -1.77 10.63 8.69
CA PRO A 69 -2.71 11.42 9.48
C PRO A 69 -2.62 12.87 9.00
N LEU A 70 -3.70 13.42 8.59
CA LEU A 70 -3.90 14.73 7.96
C LEU A 70 -3.93 14.67 6.46
#